data_1be67e91ac78b5f19d6d98bcb6c9dfc0
#
_entry.id   1be67e91ac78b5f19d6d98bcb6c9dfc0
#
_cell.length_a   1.000
_cell.length_b   1.000
_cell.length_c   1.000
_cell.angle_alpha   90.00
_cell.angle_beta   90.00
_cell.angle_gamma   90.00
#
_symmetry.space_group_name_H-M   'P 1'
#
loop_
_entity.id
_entity.type
_entity.pdbx_description
1 polymer ?
#
loop_
_entity_poly.entity_id
_entity_poly.type
_entity_poly.pdbx_seq_one_letter_code
_entity_poly.pdbx_strand_id
1 'polypeptide(L)'
;DYYDLYIAKKVSETQNQAQEGIQKLLEKRTEYFCKNKPDYFFDTSKNDIADFYKAIFDITASVPRNVGWILWYANQQSISKDKKITLNDLSVAAERHYMDTVSPYFSQNQFMREPFDMKLNKYHLSTLLHSFVSSSKSNKSYISTSDSKIFEKDKGRPPTSHFYINKKYEDYLKPLELQFFITKFNEQKDQDSSELMSFFSLNFGLCESEDIIYGKGSDRKYVIQRRFNYTRLVHEYISSAKNITCNSCEAQHELDMLPMLEAFDML
;
A
#
# COMPACT_ATOMS: atom_id res chain seq x y z
N ASP A 1 -17.62 -1.52 -7.99
CA ASP A 1 -17.11 -1.28 -9.34
C ASP A 1 -15.60 -1.10 -9.26
N TYR A 2 -14.89 -2.11 -9.76
CA TYR A 2 -13.43 -2.12 -9.83
C TYR A 2 -13.06 -1.41 -11.15
N TYR A 3 -12.64 -0.17 -11.06
CA TYR A 3 -12.08 0.51 -12.22
C TYR A 3 -10.61 0.16 -12.33
N ASP A 4 -10.25 -0.62 -13.35
CA ASP A 4 -8.86 -0.87 -13.69
C ASP A 4 -8.24 0.41 -14.30
N LEU A 5 -7.74 1.28 -13.44
CA LEU A 5 -7.13 2.56 -13.80
C LEU A 5 -5.81 2.40 -14.58
N TYR A 6 -5.34 1.15 -14.76
CA TYR A 6 -4.00 0.85 -15.25
C TYR A 6 -3.94 0.40 -16.71
N ILE A 7 -5.08 0.36 -17.41
CA ILE A 7 -5.10 -0.10 -18.81
C ILE A 7 -4.37 0.91 -19.71
N ALA A 8 -3.20 0.51 -20.21
CA ALA A 8 -2.48 1.05 -21.39
C ALA A 8 -1.90 2.46 -21.33
N LYS A 9 -1.78 3.12 -20.16
CA LYS A 9 -1.16 4.46 -20.06
C LYS A 9 0.22 4.42 -19.42
N LYS A 10 1.10 5.37 -19.78
CA LYS A 10 2.36 5.57 -19.06
C LYS A 10 2.07 5.91 -17.60
N VAL A 11 2.84 5.33 -16.66
CA VAL A 11 2.66 5.55 -15.20
C VAL A 11 2.57 7.03 -14.83
N SER A 12 3.40 7.89 -15.46
CA SER A 12 3.39 9.33 -15.24
C SER A 12 2.08 10.01 -15.64
N GLU A 13 1.46 9.58 -16.74
CA GLU A 13 0.20 10.14 -17.23
C GLU A 13 -0.96 9.73 -16.30
N THR A 14 -0.96 8.49 -15.85
CA THR A 14 -1.97 7.99 -14.90
C THR A 14 -1.86 8.70 -13.55
N GLN A 15 -0.65 8.91 -13.04
CA GLN A 15 -0.42 9.64 -11.80
C GLN A 15 -0.86 11.11 -11.90
N ASN A 16 -0.54 11.80 -12.99
CA ASN A 16 -0.97 13.18 -13.20
C ASN A 16 -2.50 13.29 -13.26
N GLN A 17 -3.16 12.41 -14.02
CA GLN A 17 -4.62 12.39 -14.09
C GLN A 17 -5.29 12.09 -12.74
N ALA A 18 -4.68 11.21 -11.94
CA ALA A 18 -5.18 10.88 -10.61
C ALA A 18 -5.00 12.05 -9.63
N GLN A 19 -3.88 12.77 -9.68
CA GLN A 19 -3.66 14.00 -8.90
C GLN A 19 -4.64 15.10 -9.31
N GLU A 20 -4.86 15.30 -10.61
CA GLU A 20 -5.93 16.21 -11.10
C GLU A 20 -7.31 15.79 -10.59
N GLY A 21 -7.58 14.50 -10.47
CA GLY A 21 -8.81 13.96 -9.89
C GLY A 21 -8.98 14.38 -8.42
N ILE A 22 -7.93 14.29 -7.62
CA ILE A 22 -7.91 14.76 -6.22
C ILE A 22 -8.13 16.28 -6.17
N GLN A 23 -7.41 17.03 -6.99
CA GLN A 23 -7.58 18.49 -7.07
C GLN A 23 -9.05 18.87 -7.34
N LYS A 24 -9.62 18.33 -8.43
CA LYS A 24 -11.03 18.60 -8.82
C LYS A 24 -12.02 18.18 -7.72
N LEU A 25 -11.75 17.05 -7.04
CA LEU A 25 -12.60 16.59 -5.93
C LEU A 25 -12.59 17.59 -4.78
N LEU A 26 -11.40 18.05 -4.37
CA LEU A 26 -11.22 18.98 -3.26
C LEU A 26 -11.80 20.37 -3.61
N GLU A 27 -11.49 20.90 -4.78
CA GLU A 27 -11.99 22.20 -5.24
C GLU A 27 -13.51 22.23 -5.24
N LYS A 28 -14.17 21.24 -5.84
CA LYS A 28 -15.63 21.17 -5.88
C LYS A 28 -16.25 21.02 -4.48
N ARG A 29 -15.65 20.21 -3.61
CA ARG A 29 -16.19 20.02 -2.26
C ARG A 29 -16.00 21.24 -1.38
N THR A 30 -14.83 21.86 -1.37
CA THR A 30 -14.59 23.07 -0.56
C THR A 30 -15.40 24.26 -1.06
N GLU A 31 -15.56 24.40 -2.38
CA GLU A 31 -16.44 25.43 -2.94
C GLU A 31 -17.91 25.21 -2.57
N TYR A 32 -18.41 23.99 -2.72
CA TYR A 32 -19.81 23.68 -2.46
C TYR A 32 -20.19 23.79 -0.98
N PHE A 33 -19.42 23.15 -0.10
CA PHE A 33 -19.76 23.05 1.32
C PHE A 33 -19.22 24.20 2.16
N CYS A 34 -18.04 24.72 1.85
CA CYS A 34 -17.35 25.71 2.67
C CYS A 34 -17.34 27.10 2.03
N LYS A 35 -17.73 27.24 0.75
CA LYS A 35 -17.66 28.49 -0.02
C LYS A 35 -16.23 29.08 -0.09
N ASN A 36 -15.24 28.22 0.02
CA ASN A 36 -13.80 28.56 0.00
C ASN A 36 -13.04 27.67 -0.99
N LYS A 37 -11.82 28.08 -1.32
CA LYS A 37 -10.88 27.25 -2.08
C LYS A 37 -10.06 26.34 -1.15
N PRO A 38 -9.46 25.23 -1.65
CA PRO A 38 -8.65 24.33 -0.85
C PRO A 38 -7.51 25.00 -0.08
N ASP A 39 -6.80 25.94 -0.68
CA ASP A 39 -5.69 26.71 -0.09
C ASP A 39 -6.07 27.52 1.16
N TYR A 40 -7.35 27.77 1.39
CA TYR A 40 -7.82 28.34 2.65
C TYR A 40 -7.55 27.39 3.84
N PHE A 41 -7.61 26.07 3.62
CA PHE A 41 -7.52 25.06 4.66
C PHE A 41 -6.09 24.52 4.84
N PHE A 42 -5.23 24.68 3.83
CA PHE A 42 -3.86 24.16 3.84
C PHE A 42 -2.83 25.26 4.13
N ASP A 43 -1.77 24.90 4.87
CA ASP A 43 -0.66 25.84 5.15
C ASP A 43 0.30 25.89 3.96
N THR A 44 0.05 26.81 3.07
CA THR A 44 0.87 27.05 1.86
C THR A 44 2.06 27.99 2.10
N SER A 45 2.43 28.26 3.36
CA SER A 45 3.55 29.15 3.68
C SER A 45 4.93 28.56 3.32
N LYS A 46 5.04 27.23 3.31
CA LYS A 46 6.30 26.49 3.05
C LYS A 46 6.21 25.53 1.88
N ASN A 47 5.00 25.15 1.47
CA ASN A 47 4.75 24.16 0.44
C ASN A 47 3.67 24.66 -0.50
N ASP A 48 3.76 24.33 -1.78
CA ASP A 48 2.71 24.66 -2.73
C ASP A 48 1.47 23.77 -2.53
N ILE A 49 0.29 24.25 -2.92
CA ILE A 49 -0.95 23.48 -2.85
C ILE A 49 -0.84 22.15 -3.64
N ALA A 50 -0.03 22.11 -4.69
CA ALA A 50 0.23 20.91 -5.47
C ALA A 50 0.92 19.81 -4.65
N ASP A 51 1.76 20.17 -3.67
CA ASP A 51 2.41 19.22 -2.76
C ASP A 51 1.36 18.53 -1.87
N PHE A 52 0.33 19.25 -1.44
CA PHE A 52 -0.79 18.68 -0.69
C PHE A 52 -1.63 17.73 -1.54
N TYR A 53 -1.93 18.08 -2.79
CA TYR A 53 -2.65 17.17 -3.70
C TYR A 53 -1.86 15.91 -3.95
N LYS A 54 -0.54 16.02 -4.14
CA LYS A 54 0.36 14.88 -4.29
C LYS A 54 0.39 14.03 -3.00
N ALA A 55 0.54 14.64 -1.84
CA ALA A 55 0.53 13.91 -0.56
C ALA A 55 -0.80 13.16 -0.34
N ILE A 56 -1.93 13.80 -0.58
CA ILE A 56 -3.25 13.17 -0.49
C ILE A 56 -3.37 12.01 -1.49
N PHE A 57 -2.85 12.17 -2.72
CA PHE A 57 -2.78 11.08 -3.68
C PHE A 57 -1.95 9.91 -3.17
N ASP A 58 -0.73 10.16 -2.71
CA ASP A 58 0.20 9.14 -2.21
C ASP A 58 -0.40 8.38 -1.00
N ILE A 59 -1.14 9.08 -0.12
CA ILE A 59 -1.80 8.51 1.06
C ILE A 59 -3.03 7.67 0.68
N THR A 60 -3.82 8.12 -0.27
CA THR A 60 -5.19 7.60 -0.49
C THR A 60 -5.35 6.79 -1.77
N ALA A 61 -4.33 6.80 -2.64
CA ALA A 61 -4.40 6.22 -4.00
C ALA A 61 -5.65 6.66 -4.77
N SER A 62 -6.09 7.90 -4.60
CA SER A 62 -7.32 8.48 -5.19
C SER A 62 -8.63 7.81 -4.75
N VAL A 63 -8.64 6.99 -3.71
CA VAL A 63 -9.88 6.39 -3.18
C VAL A 63 -10.69 7.47 -2.43
N PRO A 64 -11.88 7.89 -2.91
CA PRO A 64 -12.61 9.05 -2.35
C PRO A 64 -12.98 8.88 -0.88
N ARG A 65 -13.28 7.65 -0.43
CA ARG A 65 -13.57 7.35 0.97
C ARG A 65 -12.36 7.63 1.85
N ASN A 66 -11.18 7.20 1.41
CA ASN A 66 -9.94 7.43 2.15
C ASN A 66 -9.57 8.91 2.20
N VAL A 67 -9.78 9.65 1.10
CA VAL A 67 -9.63 11.13 1.11
C VAL A 67 -10.50 11.76 2.22
N GLY A 68 -11.74 11.32 2.34
CA GLY A 68 -12.65 11.81 3.40
C GLY A 68 -12.11 11.53 4.80
N TRP A 69 -11.63 10.29 5.07
CA TRP A 69 -11.07 9.92 6.36
C TRP A 69 -9.79 10.70 6.70
N ILE A 70 -8.87 10.79 5.76
CA ILE A 70 -7.61 11.52 5.97
C ILE A 70 -7.87 12.99 6.29
N LEU A 71 -8.74 13.65 5.54
CA LEU A 71 -9.10 15.04 5.80
C LEU A 71 -9.85 15.21 7.13
N TRP A 72 -10.65 14.23 7.53
CA TRP A 72 -11.32 14.26 8.84
C TRP A 72 -10.31 14.17 10.00
N TYR A 73 -9.34 13.24 9.94
CA TYR A 73 -8.27 13.14 10.93
C TYR A 73 -7.38 14.40 10.94
N ALA A 74 -7.02 14.91 9.77
CA ALA A 74 -6.23 16.14 9.66
C ALA A 74 -6.98 17.35 10.23
N ASN A 75 -8.28 17.47 9.97
CA ASN A 75 -9.13 18.52 10.55
C ASN A 75 -9.10 18.49 12.08
N GLN A 76 -9.22 17.32 12.69
CA GLN A 76 -9.17 17.20 14.16
C GLN A 76 -7.85 17.68 14.77
N GLN A 77 -6.75 17.59 14.03
CA GLN A 77 -5.43 17.98 14.50
C GLN A 77 -5.14 19.47 14.28
N SER A 78 -5.70 20.05 13.24
CA SER A 78 -5.36 21.39 12.76
C SER A 78 -6.52 22.36 12.82
N ILE A 79 -7.51 22.23 11.94
CA ILE A 79 -8.58 23.22 11.76
C ILE A 79 -9.44 23.37 13.04
N SER A 80 -9.71 22.27 13.74
CA SER A 80 -10.42 22.31 15.03
C SER A 80 -9.67 23.06 16.13
N LYS A 81 -8.41 23.41 15.89
CA LYS A 81 -7.53 24.19 16.78
C LYS A 81 -7.13 25.52 16.15
N ASP A 82 -7.92 26.02 15.21
CA ASP A 82 -7.68 27.27 14.46
C ASP A 82 -6.33 27.30 13.72
N LYS A 83 -5.86 26.13 13.23
CA LYS A 83 -4.63 26.02 12.46
C LYS A 83 -4.91 25.47 11.08
N LYS A 84 -4.11 25.84 10.11
CA LYS A 84 -4.13 25.24 8.78
C LYS A 84 -3.48 23.86 8.77
N ILE A 85 -3.94 22.99 7.87
CA ILE A 85 -3.40 21.64 7.67
C ILE A 85 -2.01 21.74 7.05
N THR A 86 -1.03 21.12 7.66
CA THR A 86 0.35 20.96 7.14
C THR A 86 0.52 19.59 6.48
N LEU A 87 1.61 19.39 5.71
CA LEU A 87 1.96 18.06 5.19
C LEU A 87 2.20 17.04 6.32
N ASN A 88 2.76 17.48 7.43
CA ASN A 88 2.94 16.64 8.61
C ASN A 88 1.60 16.20 9.21
N ASP A 89 0.60 17.08 9.24
CA ASP A 89 -0.74 16.70 9.73
C ASP A 89 -1.39 15.65 8.83
N LEU A 90 -1.12 15.66 7.53
CA LEU A 90 -1.56 14.61 6.61
C LEU A 90 -0.86 13.27 6.88
N SER A 91 0.46 13.26 7.14
CA SER A 91 1.20 12.05 7.50
C SER A 91 0.67 11.45 8.81
N VAL A 92 0.50 12.25 9.84
CA VAL A 92 -0.08 11.80 11.14
C VAL A 92 -1.52 11.33 10.97
N ALA A 93 -2.31 11.99 10.12
CA ALA A 93 -3.67 11.56 9.81
C ALA A 93 -3.68 10.20 9.09
N ALA A 94 -2.71 9.96 8.20
CA ALA A 94 -2.56 8.69 7.51
C ALA A 94 -2.19 7.54 8.46
N GLU A 95 -1.24 7.76 9.34
CA GLU A 95 -0.85 6.80 10.38
C GLU A 95 -2.05 6.45 11.26
N ARG A 96 -2.76 7.47 11.75
CA ARG A 96 -3.94 7.28 12.59
C ARG A 96 -5.06 6.54 11.86
N HIS A 97 -5.34 6.89 10.61
CA HIS A 97 -6.32 6.17 9.79
C HIS A 97 -5.92 4.70 9.63
N TYR A 98 -4.63 4.42 9.40
CA TYR A 98 -4.15 3.05 9.32
C TYR A 98 -4.38 2.29 10.62
N MET A 99 -4.01 2.86 11.76
CA MET A 99 -4.14 2.23 13.08
C MET A 99 -5.60 2.02 13.49
N ASP A 100 -6.47 3.00 13.26
CA ASP A 100 -7.86 2.98 13.73
C ASP A 100 -8.80 2.23 12.77
N THR A 101 -8.50 2.19 11.47
CA THR A 101 -9.44 1.72 10.44
C THR A 101 -8.92 0.51 9.64
N VAL A 102 -7.65 0.53 9.22
CA VAL A 102 -7.09 -0.50 8.33
C VAL A 102 -6.54 -1.68 9.11
N SER A 103 -5.65 -1.43 10.07
CA SER A 103 -4.97 -2.45 10.86
C SER A 103 -5.93 -3.38 11.63
N PRO A 104 -7.07 -2.90 12.20
CA PRO A 104 -8.01 -3.76 12.93
C PRO A 104 -8.65 -4.88 12.09
N TYR A 105 -8.55 -4.83 10.76
CA TYR A 105 -9.04 -5.90 9.89
C TYR A 105 -8.53 -7.28 10.31
N PHE A 106 -7.27 -7.41 10.72
CA PHE A 106 -6.70 -8.69 11.11
C PHE A 106 -7.14 -9.16 12.52
N SER A 107 -7.47 -8.23 13.40
CA SER A 107 -7.86 -8.51 14.79
C SER A 107 -9.37 -8.66 14.99
N GLN A 108 -10.18 -8.17 14.07
CA GLN A 108 -11.63 -8.28 14.17
C GLN A 108 -12.09 -9.70 13.82
N ASN A 109 -12.74 -10.38 14.77
CA ASN A 109 -13.47 -11.63 14.55
C ASN A 109 -14.76 -11.33 13.76
N GLN A 110 -14.63 -10.97 12.49
CA GLN A 110 -15.80 -10.81 11.63
C GLN A 110 -16.10 -12.16 11.00
N PHE A 111 -17.23 -12.77 11.37
CA PHE A 111 -17.88 -13.87 10.68
C PHE A 111 -18.46 -13.45 9.30
N MET A 112 -18.02 -12.37 8.74
CA MET A 112 -18.40 -12.01 7.39
C MET A 112 -17.73 -12.96 6.41
N ARG A 113 -18.54 -13.65 5.62
CA ARG A 113 -18.08 -14.30 4.39
C ARG A 113 -17.33 -13.23 3.59
N GLU A 114 -16.04 -13.41 3.42
CA GLU A 114 -15.29 -12.50 2.58
C GLU A 114 -15.77 -12.71 1.13
N PRO A 115 -16.05 -11.64 0.38
CA PRO A 115 -16.71 -11.73 -0.93
C PRO A 115 -15.84 -12.35 -2.02
N PHE A 116 -14.68 -12.89 -1.66
CA PHE A 116 -13.70 -13.48 -2.58
C PHE A 116 -13.27 -14.84 -2.08
N ASP A 117 -13.03 -15.74 -3.03
CA ASP A 117 -12.38 -17.02 -2.81
C ASP A 117 -10.96 -16.74 -2.25
N MET A 118 -10.85 -16.79 -0.92
CA MET A 118 -9.60 -16.46 -0.24
C MET A 118 -8.64 -17.63 -0.35
N LYS A 119 -7.67 -17.47 -1.23
CA LYS A 119 -6.54 -18.42 -1.35
C LYS A 119 -5.64 -18.45 -0.11
N LEU A 120 -5.73 -17.43 0.75
CA LEU A 120 -5.00 -17.31 2.02
C LEU A 120 -5.92 -16.74 3.09
N ASN A 121 -5.93 -17.35 4.28
CA ASN A 121 -6.69 -16.82 5.42
C ASN A 121 -6.04 -15.56 6.02
N LYS A 122 -6.76 -14.88 6.94
CA LYS A 122 -6.30 -13.64 7.59
C LYS A 122 -4.96 -13.77 8.29
N TYR A 123 -4.70 -14.89 8.95
CA TYR A 123 -3.42 -15.13 9.61
C TYR A 123 -2.27 -15.18 8.60
N HIS A 124 -2.46 -15.91 7.51
CA HIS A 124 -1.48 -16.00 6.44
C HIS A 124 -1.25 -14.64 5.77
N LEU A 125 -2.32 -13.87 5.53
CA LEU A 125 -2.21 -12.52 4.94
C LEU A 125 -1.48 -11.54 5.85
N SER A 126 -1.76 -11.60 7.17
CA SER A 126 -1.07 -10.77 8.17
C SER A 126 0.43 -11.09 8.22
N THR A 127 0.79 -12.37 8.22
CA THR A 127 2.19 -12.80 8.23
C THR A 127 2.91 -12.43 6.93
N LEU A 128 2.23 -12.55 5.79
CA LEU A 128 2.78 -12.13 4.48
C LEU A 128 3.01 -10.61 4.46
N LEU A 129 2.07 -9.82 4.95
CA LEU A 129 2.23 -8.37 5.06
C LEU A 129 3.42 -8.01 5.97
N HIS A 130 3.55 -8.69 7.11
CA HIS A 130 4.70 -8.52 8.01
C HIS A 130 6.02 -8.84 7.30
N SER A 131 6.05 -9.86 6.45
CA SER A 131 7.23 -10.21 5.65
C SER A 131 7.57 -9.11 4.62
N PHE A 132 6.57 -8.44 4.02
CA PHE A 132 6.79 -7.29 3.16
C PHE A 132 7.39 -6.10 3.92
N VAL A 133 6.86 -5.80 5.11
CA VAL A 133 7.38 -4.74 6.00
C VAL A 133 8.82 -5.03 6.38
N SER A 134 9.13 -6.26 6.82
CA SER A 134 10.49 -6.69 7.19
C SER A 134 11.46 -6.58 6.02
N SER A 135 11.04 -6.97 4.82
CA SER A 135 11.84 -6.84 3.60
C SER A 135 12.10 -5.38 3.23
N SER A 136 11.10 -4.51 3.40
CA SER A 136 11.24 -3.07 3.16
C SER A 136 12.23 -2.43 4.14
N LYS A 137 12.18 -2.80 5.43
CA LYS A 137 13.15 -2.35 6.46
C LYS A 137 14.56 -2.86 6.18
N SER A 138 14.70 -4.14 5.77
CA SER A 138 15.98 -4.70 5.35
C SER A 138 16.56 -3.97 4.14
N ASN A 139 15.73 -3.63 3.16
CA ASN A 139 16.14 -2.85 1.99
C ASN A 139 16.57 -1.43 2.38
N LYS A 140 15.87 -0.77 3.33
CA LYS A 140 16.27 0.54 3.88
C LYS A 140 17.67 0.48 4.46
N SER A 141 17.97 -0.49 5.32
CA SER A 141 19.30 -0.68 5.90
C SER A 141 20.36 -0.93 4.83
N TYR A 142 20.08 -1.81 3.88
CA TYR A 142 21.03 -2.12 2.79
C TYR A 142 21.35 -0.90 1.94
N ILE A 143 20.36 -0.10 1.55
CA ILE A 143 20.57 1.07 0.70
C ILE A 143 21.39 2.13 1.45
N SER A 144 21.08 2.35 2.72
CA SER A 144 21.80 3.33 3.56
C SER A 144 23.29 2.98 3.72
N THR A 145 23.65 1.69 3.73
CA THR A 145 25.02 1.22 3.90
C THR A 145 25.74 0.81 2.60
N SER A 146 25.01 0.77 1.47
CA SER A 146 25.56 0.33 0.20
C SER A 146 26.53 1.33 -0.41
N ASP A 147 27.65 0.85 -0.95
CA ASP A 147 28.59 1.65 -1.74
C ASP A 147 28.20 1.78 -3.22
N SER A 148 27.07 1.21 -3.60
CA SER A 148 26.59 1.28 -4.98
C SER A 148 26.16 2.70 -5.36
N LYS A 149 26.71 3.21 -6.47
CA LYS A 149 26.36 4.51 -7.04
C LYS A 149 24.87 4.65 -7.41
N ILE A 150 24.19 3.50 -7.62
CA ILE A 150 22.75 3.48 -7.94
C ILE A 150 21.92 4.08 -6.80
N PHE A 151 22.36 3.89 -5.56
CA PHE A 151 21.64 4.34 -4.37
C PHE A 151 22.14 5.67 -3.80
N GLU A 152 23.13 6.30 -4.44
CA GLU A 152 23.81 7.47 -3.89
C GLU A 152 22.86 8.62 -3.53
N LYS A 153 21.85 8.85 -4.37
CA LYS A 153 20.86 9.89 -4.15
C LYS A 153 19.87 9.60 -3.02
N ASP A 154 19.67 8.32 -2.72
CA ASP A 154 18.65 7.85 -1.78
C ASP A 154 19.25 7.37 -0.43
N LYS A 155 20.60 7.34 -0.29
CA LYS A 155 21.29 6.83 0.92
C LYS A 155 20.81 7.47 2.22
N GLY A 156 20.56 8.79 2.23
CA GLY A 156 20.13 9.52 3.41
C GLY A 156 18.67 9.26 3.80
N ARG A 157 17.82 8.95 2.81
CA ARG A 157 16.39 8.72 3.00
C ARG A 157 15.86 7.71 1.98
N PRO A 158 16.25 6.43 2.09
CA PRO A 158 15.94 5.43 1.07
C PRO A 158 14.46 5.06 1.03
N PRO A 159 13.74 5.36 -0.06
CA PRO A 159 12.34 4.96 -0.21
C PRO A 159 12.27 3.44 -0.50
N THR A 160 11.53 2.70 0.32
CA THR A 160 11.47 1.23 0.22
C THR A 160 10.06 0.66 0.29
N SER A 161 9.04 1.51 0.21
CA SER A 161 7.64 1.11 0.29
C SER A 161 7.11 0.41 -0.97
N HIS A 162 7.80 0.55 -2.11
CA HIS A 162 7.35 0.04 -3.40
C HIS A 162 8.08 -1.25 -3.75
N PHE A 163 7.32 -2.26 -4.20
CA PHE A 163 7.84 -3.58 -4.59
C PHE A 163 7.07 -4.12 -5.80
N TYR A 164 7.51 -5.24 -6.35
CA TYR A 164 6.81 -5.91 -7.42
C TYR A 164 6.88 -7.43 -7.28
N ILE A 165 5.90 -8.11 -7.90
CA ILE A 165 5.80 -9.56 -7.96
C ILE A 165 5.46 -10.01 -9.38
N ASN A 166 5.68 -11.29 -9.66
CA ASN A 166 5.15 -11.90 -10.87
C ASN A 166 3.62 -11.91 -10.82
N LYS A 167 2.96 -11.47 -11.90
CA LYS A 167 1.50 -11.34 -12.00
C LYS A 167 0.75 -12.61 -11.65
N LYS A 168 1.29 -13.79 -11.88
CA LYS A 168 0.65 -15.08 -11.54
C LYS A 168 0.31 -15.23 -10.05
N TYR A 169 0.94 -14.45 -9.18
CA TYR A 169 0.68 -14.43 -7.73
C TYR A 169 -0.21 -13.28 -7.29
N GLU A 170 -0.64 -12.41 -8.20
CA GLU A 170 -1.42 -11.21 -7.87
C GLU A 170 -2.71 -11.54 -7.11
N ASP A 171 -3.40 -12.61 -7.51
CA ASP A 171 -4.67 -13.01 -6.89
C ASP A 171 -4.55 -13.30 -5.39
N TYR A 172 -3.39 -13.76 -4.93
CA TYR A 172 -3.14 -13.96 -3.49
C TYR A 172 -3.06 -12.65 -2.70
N LEU A 173 -2.76 -11.54 -3.36
CA LEU A 173 -2.64 -10.22 -2.73
C LEU A 173 -3.92 -9.40 -2.81
N LYS A 174 -4.91 -9.79 -3.59
CA LYS A 174 -6.20 -9.08 -3.72
C LYS A 174 -6.84 -8.72 -2.38
N PRO A 175 -6.90 -9.61 -1.37
CA PRO A 175 -7.48 -9.24 -0.08
C PRO A 175 -6.72 -8.11 0.61
N LEU A 176 -5.38 -8.09 0.52
CA LEU A 176 -4.57 -6.99 1.07
C LEU A 176 -4.81 -5.67 0.33
N GLU A 177 -4.99 -5.72 -0.99
CA GLU A 177 -5.30 -4.56 -1.81
C GLU A 177 -6.70 -4.01 -1.51
N LEU A 178 -7.71 -4.88 -1.42
CA LEU A 178 -9.09 -4.51 -1.09
C LEU A 178 -9.23 -3.85 0.28
N GLN A 179 -8.45 -4.31 1.25
CA GLN A 179 -8.42 -3.75 2.60
C GLN A 179 -7.41 -2.59 2.72
N PHE A 180 -6.83 -2.17 1.62
CA PHE A 180 -5.94 -1.01 1.55
C PHE A 180 -4.63 -1.16 2.34
N PHE A 181 -4.15 -2.39 2.58
CA PHE A 181 -2.80 -2.63 3.12
C PHE A 181 -1.71 -2.41 2.07
N ILE A 182 -2.02 -2.68 0.83
CA ILE A 182 -1.18 -2.42 -0.34
C ILE A 182 -2.01 -1.79 -1.45
N THR A 183 -1.36 -1.16 -2.40
CA THR A 183 -2.02 -0.58 -3.58
C THR A 183 -1.25 -0.94 -4.83
N LYS A 184 -1.93 -1.54 -5.82
CA LYS A 184 -1.35 -1.74 -7.16
C LYS A 184 -1.29 -0.42 -7.89
N PHE A 185 -0.13 -0.09 -8.46
CA PHE A 185 0.06 1.17 -9.17
C PHE A 185 0.58 1.01 -10.60
N ASN A 186 1.03 -0.18 -10.99
CA ASN A 186 1.53 -0.43 -12.34
C ASN A 186 1.54 -1.91 -12.68
N GLU A 187 1.59 -2.19 -13.97
CA GLU A 187 1.82 -3.49 -14.54
C GLU A 187 2.74 -3.35 -15.77
N GLN A 188 3.81 -4.10 -15.86
CA GLN A 188 4.69 -4.08 -17.03
C GLN A 188 5.43 -5.39 -17.21
N LYS A 189 5.86 -5.66 -18.44
CA LYS A 189 6.73 -6.80 -18.73
C LYS A 189 8.12 -6.56 -18.13
N ASP A 190 8.67 -7.60 -17.50
CA ASP A 190 10.07 -7.64 -17.11
C ASP A 190 10.96 -7.67 -18.36
N GLN A 191 12.06 -6.91 -18.31
CA GLN A 191 12.95 -6.77 -19.46
C GLN A 191 13.76 -8.04 -19.74
N ASP A 192 14.08 -8.81 -18.67
CA ASP A 192 14.95 -9.98 -18.76
C ASP A 192 14.17 -11.27 -19.04
N SER A 193 12.99 -11.45 -18.43
CA SER A 193 12.22 -12.69 -18.50
C SER A 193 11.00 -12.62 -19.42
N SER A 194 10.63 -11.44 -19.90
CA SER A 194 9.35 -11.16 -20.61
C SER A 194 8.09 -11.52 -19.81
N GLU A 195 8.23 -11.89 -18.54
CA GLU A 195 7.10 -12.16 -17.64
C GLU A 195 6.39 -10.87 -17.27
N LEU A 196 5.08 -10.97 -17.03
CA LEU A 196 4.30 -9.83 -16.58
C LEU A 196 4.44 -9.64 -15.08
N MET A 197 4.82 -8.43 -14.66
CA MET A 197 5.02 -8.05 -13.26
C MET A 197 3.96 -7.06 -12.82
N SER A 198 3.43 -7.26 -11.63
CA SER A 198 2.53 -6.33 -10.95
C SER A 198 3.30 -5.56 -9.88
N PHE A 199 3.12 -4.24 -9.86
CA PHE A 199 3.84 -3.31 -9.00
C PHE A 199 2.90 -2.78 -7.92
N PHE A 200 3.35 -2.83 -6.68
CA PHE A 200 2.60 -2.44 -5.49
C PHE A 200 3.36 -1.44 -4.62
N SER A 201 2.62 -0.67 -3.86
CA SER A 201 3.13 0.09 -2.72
C SER A 201 2.47 -0.39 -1.43
N LEU A 202 3.21 -0.36 -0.32
CA LEU A 202 2.63 -0.49 1.01
C LEU A 202 1.73 0.72 1.30
N ASN A 203 0.74 0.55 2.18
CA ASN A 203 -0.09 1.65 2.66
C ASN A 203 0.79 2.75 3.29
N PHE A 204 0.48 4.02 3.00
CA PHE A 204 1.27 5.15 3.49
C PHE A 204 1.29 5.22 5.02
N GLY A 205 0.14 5.08 5.68
CA GLY A 205 0.05 5.10 7.15
C GLY A 205 0.79 3.93 7.81
N LEU A 206 0.78 2.75 7.18
CA LEU A 206 1.63 1.63 7.59
C LEU A 206 3.12 1.99 7.49
N CYS A 207 3.52 2.66 6.41
CA CYS A 207 4.91 3.09 6.24
C CYS A 207 5.33 4.07 7.33
N GLU A 208 4.49 5.05 7.69
CA GLU A 208 4.74 5.99 8.77
C GLU A 208 4.88 5.27 10.13
N SER A 209 3.95 4.35 10.46
CA SER A 209 4.00 3.59 11.73
C SER A 209 5.22 2.66 11.85
N GLU A 210 5.80 2.23 10.72
CA GLU A 210 6.89 1.25 10.67
C GLU A 210 8.24 1.89 10.29
N ASP A 211 8.33 3.21 10.25
CA ASP A 211 9.52 3.97 9.83
C ASP A 211 10.05 3.55 8.45
N ILE A 212 9.15 3.28 7.51
CA ILE A 212 9.44 3.00 6.11
C ILE A 212 9.23 4.28 5.31
N ILE A 213 10.23 4.69 4.53
CA ILE A 213 10.10 5.88 3.70
C ILE A 213 9.25 5.55 2.48
N TYR A 214 8.11 6.25 2.38
CA TYR A 214 7.21 6.09 1.26
C TYR A 214 7.78 6.73 -0.01
N GLY A 215 7.71 6.02 -1.11
CA GLY A 215 8.13 6.49 -2.43
C GLY A 215 8.89 5.45 -3.24
N LYS A 216 9.19 5.84 -4.47
CA LYS A 216 10.11 5.12 -5.37
C LYS A 216 11.47 5.78 -5.28
N GLY A 217 12.53 4.98 -5.41
CA GLY A 217 13.88 5.51 -5.61
C GLY A 217 13.96 6.42 -6.84
N SER A 218 14.89 7.35 -6.80
CA SER A 218 15.11 8.35 -7.85
C SER A 218 15.52 7.74 -9.21
N ASP A 219 16.09 6.53 -9.21
CA ASP A 219 16.42 5.79 -10.43
C ASP A 219 15.38 4.71 -10.70
N ARG A 220 14.91 4.61 -11.95
CA ARG A 220 14.02 3.54 -12.40
C ARG A 220 14.59 2.14 -12.13
N LYS A 221 15.90 1.97 -12.19
CA LYS A 221 16.61 0.74 -11.83
C LYS A 221 16.43 0.37 -10.36
N TYR A 222 16.20 1.33 -9.50
CA TYR A 222 15.97 1.13 -8.07
C TYR A 222 14.76 0.23 -7.79
N VAL A 223 13.65 0.44 -8.50
CA VAL A 223 12.43 -0.36 -8.34
C VAL A 223 12.54 -1.70 -9.08
N ILE A 224 13.34 -1.76 -10.15
CA ILE A 224 13.51 -2.96 -10.98
C ILE A 224 14.55 -3.92 -10.38
N GLN A 225 15.31 -3.51 -9.39
CA GLN A 225 16.31 -4.35 -8.76
C GLN A 225 15.70 -5.58 -8.08
N ARG A 226 16.43 -6.71 -8.14
CA ARG A 226 16.00 -7.99 -7.54
C ARG A 226 15.59 -7.91 -6.08
N ARG A 227 16.10 -6.93 -5.32
CA ARG A 227 15.74 -6.71 -3.92
C ARG A 227 14.30 -6.28 -3.70
N PHE A 228 13.70 -5.60 -4.67
CA PHE A 228 12.31 -5.17 -4.63
C PHE A 228 11.39 -6.16 -5.35
N ASN A 229 11.95 -7.24 -5.89
CA ASN A 229 11.19 -8.35 -6.44
C ASN A 229 10.84 -9.32 -5.31
N TYR A 230 9.60 -9.26 -4.84
CA TYR A 230 9.10 -10.13 -3.78
C TYR A 230 8.42 -11.40 -4.31
N THR A 231 8.56 -11.70 -5.60
CA THR A 231 7.99 -12.91 -6.22
C THR A 231 8.40 -14.17 -5.46
N ARG A 232 9.69 -14.31 -5.17
CA ARG A 232 10.22 -15.47 -4.44
C ARG A 232 9.67 -15.53 -3.02
N LEU A 233 9.61 -14.41 -2.33
CA LEU A 233 9.04 -14.30 -0.98
C LEU A 233 7.58 -14.78 -0.97
N VAL A 234 6.76 -14.28 -1.90
CA VAL A 234 5.36 -14.67 -2.00
C VAL A 234 5.23 -16.15 -2.34
N HIS A 235 6.02 -16.67 -3.28
CA HIS A 235 5.99 -18.09 -3.65
C HIS A 235 6.37 -19.02 -2.47
N GLU A 236 7.46 -18.74 -1.79
CA GLU A 236 7.92 -19.53 -0.63
C GLU A 236 6.87 -19.50 0.49
N TYR A 237 6.27 -18.31 0.72
CA TYR A 237 5.23 -18.14 1.70
C TYR A 237 3.96 -18.94 1.37
N ILE A 238 3.46 -18.86 0.13
CA ILE A 238 2.29 -19.64 -0.30
C ILE A 238 2.56 -21.14 -0.19
N SER A 239 3.74 -21.57 -0.57
CA SER A 239 4.15 -22.98 -0.47
C SER A 239 4.19 -23.46 0.98
N SER A 240 4.73 -22.66 1.89
CA SER A 240 4.77 -23.00 3.32
C SER A 240 3.38 -22.97 3.98
N ALA A 241 2.51 -22.05 3.53
CA ALA A 241 1.15 -21.94 4.07
C ALA A 241 0.24 -23.10 3.68
N LYS A 242 0.57 -23.81 2.59
CA LYS A 242 -0.17 -25.01 2.16
C LYS A 242 0.28 -26.29 2.85
N ASN A 243 1.48 -26.29 3.42
CA ASN A 243 2.08 -27.49 4.01
C ASN A 243 2.14 -27.35 5.52
N ILE A 244 1.66 -28.35 6.24
CA ILE A 244 1.85 -28.48 7.69
C ILE A 244 2.78 -29.67 7.97
N THR A 245 3.67 -29.48 8.93
CA THR A 245 4.45 -30.60 9.48
C THR A 245 3.66 -31.30 10.55
N CYS A 246 3.38 -32.58 10.36
CA CYS A 246 2.69 -33.39 11.35
C CYS A 246 3.61 -33.66 12.54
N ASN A 247 3.18 -33.28 13.74
CA ASN A 247 3.95 -33.53 14.96
C ASN A 247 4.09 -35.03 15.32
N SER A 248 3.24 -35.89 14.72
CA SER A 248 3.25 -37.33 15.01
C SER A 248 4.11 -38.15 14.05
N CYS A 249 4.18 -37.75 12.78
CA CYS A 249 4.94 -38.49 11.76
C CYS A 249 6.07 -37.70 11.13
N GLU A 250 6.27 -36.45 11.54
CA GLU A 250 7.28 -35.48 11.02
C GLU A 250 7.20 -35.25 9.50
N ALA A 251 6.17 -35.78 8.84
CA ALA A 251 5.96 -35.58 7.41
C ALA A 251 5.26 -34.23 7.14
N GLN A 252 5.54 -33.67 5.98
CA GLN A 252 4.80 -32.52 5.46
C GLN A 252 3.52 -33.01 4.79
N HIS A 253 2.39 -32.46 5.19
CA HIS A 253 1.09 -32.71 4.60
C HIS A 253 0.57 -31.45 3.91
N GLU A 254 0.03 -31.62 2.70
CA GLU A 254 -0.63 -30.51 2.02
C GLU A 254 -1.96 -30.23 2.72
N LEU A 255 -2.18 -28.98 3.10
CA LEU A 255 -3.43 -28.51 3.69
C LEU A 255 -4.42 -28.21 2.57
N ASP A 256 -5.32 -29.12 2.30
CA ASP A 256 -6.51 -28.79 1.53
C ASP A 256 -7.55 -28.17 2.47
N MET A 257 -7.73 -26.85 2.39
CA MET A 257 -8.65 -26.11 3.26
C MET A 257 -10.11 -26.32 2.88
N LEU A 258 -10.40 -26.73 1.64
CA LEU A 258 -11.78 -26.94 1.19
C LEU A 258 -12.51 -27.99 2.02
N PRO A 259 -12.00 -29.21 2.19
CA PRO A 259 -12.67 -30.23 3.02
C PRO A 259 -12.82 -29.81 4.49
N MET A 260 -11.87 -29.02 5.01
CA MET A 260 -11.99 -28.52 6.39
C MET A 260 -13.10 -27.48 6.53
N LEU A 261 -13.26 -26.58 5.57
CA LEU A 261 -14.32 -25.59 5.58
C LEU A 261 -15.69 -26.23 5.39
N GLU A 262 -15.80 -27.24 4.52
CA GLU A 262 -17.02 -28.04 4.34
C GLU A 262 -17.38 -28.79 5.61
N ALA A 263 -16.40 -29.42 6.30
CA ALA A 263 -16.63 -30.16 7.53
C ALA A 263 -17.09 -29.28 8.71
N PHE A 264 -16.81 -27.98 8.68
CA PHE A 264 -17.25 -27.03 9.70
C PHE A 264 -18.48 -26.20 9.27
N ASP A 265 -19.16 -26.56 8.18
CA ASP A 265 -20.28 -25.78 7.63
C ASP A 265 -19.95 -24.28 7.44
N MET A 266 -18.73 -23.97 7.08
CA MET A 266 -18.21 -22.61 6.94
C MET A 266 -18.22 -22.09 5.49
N LEU A 267 -18.81 -22.87 4.57
CA LEU A 267 -19.03 -22.51 3.17
C LEU A 267 -20.45 -22.02 2.90
#